data_07eb71be01ce13dcdd2f04446ba620e9
#
_entry.id   07eb71be01ce13dcdd2f04446ba620e9
#
_cell.length_a   1.000
_cell.length_b   1.000
_cell.length_c   1.000
_cell.angle_alpha   90.00
_cell.angle_beta   90.00
_cell.angle_gamma   90.00
#
_symmetry.space_group_name_H-M   'P 1'
#
loop_
_entity.id
_entity.type
_entity.pdbx_description
1 polymer ?
#
loop_
_entity_poly.entity_id
_entity_poly.type
_entity_poly.pdbx_seq_one_letter_code
_entity_poly.pdbx_strand_id
1 'polypeptide(L)'
;LSFSLCAVAILFALTIFISVLVIACPCALGLATPTAIMVGTGKGAENGVLIKGGEALETTYKIDTIVFDKTGTITEGKPKVTDIICNGIKEEEVLVLAASAEKGSEHPLGEAIVREAEDRSLEFKSLEHFKAVPGHGIEVTIEGKDILLGNKKLMIENNINIESLHVESDRLATEGKTPMYIAINNKLSGIIAVADTVKENSKAAIEELKKMNVNVAMITGDNKKTAEAIAKSVGIDIVLAEVLPEDKANEVKKLQGQNRKVAMVGDGINDAPALVQADVGIAIGSGTDVAIESADIVLMKSDLKDVVTAIRLSKATIKNIKENLFWAFGYNVLGIPVAMGVLHIFGGPLLNPMIAAAAMSFSSVSVLLNALRLKKFK
;
A
#
# COMPACT_ATOMS: atom_id res chain seq x y z
N LEU A 1 -16.05 32.17 -69.41
CA LEU A 1 -15.02 31.16 -69.10
C LEU A 1 -14.27 31.51 -67.82
N SER A 2 -13.84 32.75 -67.55
CA SER A 2 -13.05 33.14 -66.35
C SER A 2 -13.84 33.02 -65.04
N PHE A 3 -15.15 33.36 -65.06
CA PHE A 3 -16.00 33.28 -63.85
C PHE A 3 -16.25 31.85 -63.41
N SER A 4 -16.35 30.91 -64.35
CA SER A 4 -16.49 29.46 -64.06
C SER A 4 -15.21 28.84 -63.47
N LEU A 5 -14.04 29.26 -63.98
CA LEU A 5 -12.74 28.80 -63.46
C LEU A 5 -12.48 29.27 -62.01
N CYS A 6 -12.82 30.52 -61.70
CA CYS A 6 -12.70 31.14 -60.42
C CYS A 6 -13.63 30.44 -59.40
N ALA A 7 -14.87 30.16 -59.78
CA ALA A 7 -15.79 29.40 -58.90
C ALA A 7 -15.31 27.97 -58.60
N VAL A 8 -14.77 27.27 -59.60
CA VAL A 8 -14.18 25.90 -59.39
C VAL A 8 -12.97 25.94 -58.46
N ALA A 9 -12.06 26.93 -58.64
CA ALA A 9 -10.90 27.08 -57.77
C ALA A 9 -11.28 27.41 -56.33
N ILE A 10 -12.29 28.26 -56.11
CA ILE A 10 -12.82 28.58 -54.78
C ILE A 10 -13.44 27.33 -54.14
N LEU A 11 -14.23 26.55 -54.87
CA LEU A 11 -14.87 25.35 -54.35
C LEU A 11 -13.82 24.31 -53.98
N PHE A 12 -12.77 24.13 -54.77
CA PHE A 12 -11.64 23.27 -54.52
C PHE A 12 -10.91 23.66 -53.24
N ALA A 13 -10.53 24.93 -53.11
CA ALA A 13 -9.86 25.45 -51.92
C ALA A 13 -10.73 25.31 -50.65
N LEU A 14 -12.02 25.58 -50.75
CA LEU A 14 -12.97 25.46 -49.65
C LEU A 14 -13.16 24.01 -49.20
N THR A 15 -13.19 23.07 -50.15
CA THR A 15 -13.29 21.65 -49.85
C THR A 15 -12.09 21.17 -49.08
N ILE A 16 -10.86 21.52 -49.49
CA ILE A 16 -9.63 21.21 -48.76
C ILE A 16 -9.66 21.86 -47.38
N PHE A 17 -9.97 23.16 -47.30
CA PHE A 17 -9.99 23.89 -46.03
C PHE A 17 -10.93 23.26 -45.04
N ILE A 18 -12.16 22.95 -45.40
CA ILE A 18 -13.16 22.32 -44.52
C ILE A 18 -12.71 20.92 -44.14
N SER A 19 -12.19 20.11 -45.08
CA SER A 19 -11.72 18.75 -44.80
C SER A 19 -10.58 18.74 -43.80
N VAL A 20 -9.62 19.66 -43.93
CA VAL A 20 -8.49 19.82 -42.99
C VAL A 20 -8.97 20.23 -41.61
N LEU A 21 -9.89 21.23 -41.52
CA LEU A 21 -10.45 21.67 -40.25
C LEU A 21 -11.18 20.52 -39.52
N VAL A 22 -11.96 19.73 -40.24
CA VAL A 22 -12.70 18.59 -39.65
C VAL A 22 -11.75 17.51 -39.19
N ILE A 23 -10.77 17.10 -40.00
CA ILE A 23 -9.81 16.07 -39.66
C ILE A 23 -8.86 16.49 -38.51
N ALA A 24 -8.52 17.79 -38.47
CA ALA A 24 -7.63 18.32 -37.43
C ALA A 24 -8.30 18.40 -36.04
N CYS A 25 -9.61 18.15 -35.93
CA CYS A 25 -10.30 18.12 -34.63
C CYS A 25 -9.74 17.00 -33.74
N PRO A 26 -9.18 17.29 -32.54
CA PRO A 26 -8.71 16.26 -31.63
C PRO A 26 -9.84 15.71 -30.74
N CYS A 27 -11.03 15.45 -31.34
CA CYS A 27 -12.24 15.10 -30.59
C CYS A 27 -12.06 13.85 -29.70
N ALA A 28 -11.34 12.83 -30.21
CA ALA A 28 -11.06 11.60 -29.47
C ALA A 28 -10.09 11.83 -28.31
N LEU A 29 -9.22 12.84 -28.36
CA LEU A 29 -8.25 13.15 -27.31
C LEU A 29 -8.96 13.53 -26.00
N GLY A 30 -10.05 14.30 -26.07
CA GLY A 30 -10.86 14.68 -24.91
C GLY A 30 -11.53 13.50 -24.19
N LEU A 31 -11.68 12.35 -24.88
CA LEU A 31 -12.28 11.13 -24.33
C LEU A 31 -11.22 10.10 -23.89
N ALA A 32 -10.02 10.12 -24.47
CA ALA A 32 -9.01 9.08 -24.34
C ALA A 32 -8.61 8.80 -22.89
N THR A 33 -8.30 9.84 -22.12
CA THR A 33 -7.87 9.72 -20.72
C THR A 33 -9.03 9.58 -19.75
N PRO A 34 -10.06 10.45 -19.74
CA PRO A 34 -11.15 10.39 -18.76
C PRO A 34 -11.92 9.06 -18.81
N THR A 35 -12.19 8.55 -20.00
CA THR A 35 -12.95 7.29 -20.16
C THR A 35 -12.16 6.10 -19.60
N ALA A 36 -10.86 6.01 -19.89
CA ALA A 36 -10.03 4.95 -19.38
C ALA A 36 -9.89 5.02 -17.85
N ILE A 37 -9.73 6.21 -17.28
CA ILE A 37 -9.70 6.43 -15.82
C ILE A 37 -11.02 5.97 -15.20
N MET A 38 -12.16 6.42 -15.74
CA MET A 38 -13.48 6.07 -15.20
C MET A 38 -13.75 4.56 -15.25
N VAL A 39 -13.41 3.89 -16.35
CA VAL A 39 -13.57 2.43 -16.45
C VAL A 39 -12.57 1.71 -15.54
N GLY A 40 -11.32 2.19 -15.46
CA GLY A 40 -10.28 1.64 -14.60
C GLY A 40 -10.63 1.74 -13.12
N THR A 41 -11.00 2.93 -12.63
CA THR A 41 -11.39 3.13 -11.23
C THR A 41 -12.67 2.35 -10.88
N GLY A 42 -13.66 2.32 -11.78
CA GLY A 42 -14.85 1.49 -11.62
C GLY A 42 -14.52 0.01 -11.52
N LYS A 43 -13.59 -0.47 -12.35
CA LYS A 43 -13.12 -1.87 -12.27
C LYS A 43 -12.33 -2.15 -11.00
N GLY A 44 -11.56 -1.17 -10.51
CA GLY A 44 -10.92 -1.22 -9.20
C GLY A 44 -11.93 -1.43 -8.09
N ALA A 45 -12.96 -0.62 -8.04
CA ALA A 45 -14.03 -0.72 -7.03
C ALA A 45 -14.74 -2.08 -7.06
N GLU A 46 -15.02 -2.63 -8.25
CA GLU A 46 -15.57 -4.00 -8.39
C GLU A 46 -14.65 -5.09 -7.79
N ASN A 47 -13.33 -4.87 -7.78
CA ASN A 47 -12.35 -5.77 -7.20
C ASN A 47 -11.97 -5.41 -5.74
N GLY A 48 -12.67 -4.46 -5.11
CA GLY A 48 -12.38 -4.05 -3.75
C GLY A 48 -11.20 -3.08 -3.61
N VAL A 49 -10.77 -2.46 -4.71
CA VAL A 49 -9.69 -1.47 -4.75
C VAL A 49 -10.27 -0.10 -5.07
N LEU A 50 -10.38 0.76 -4.08
CA LEU A 50 -10.89 2.12 -4.23
C LEU A 50 -9.74 3.08 -4.52
N ILE A 51 -9.74 3.68 -5.71
CA ILE A 51 -8.68 4.58 -6.17
C ILE A 51 -9.26 6.00 -6.22
N LYS A 52 -8.66 6.94 -5.48
CA LYS A 52 -9.18 8.30 -5.31
C LYS A 52 -9.11 9.18 -6.56
N GLY A 53 -8.40 8.76 -7.60
CA GLY A 53 -8.35 9.55 -8.83
C GLY A 53 -7.34 9.08 -9.87
N GLY A 54 -7.27 9.81 -10.98
CA GLY A 54 -6.36 9.51 -12.09
C GLY A 54 -4.89 9.70 -11.74
N GLU A 55 -4.57 10.64 -10.86
CA GLU A 55 -3.21 10.89 -10.37
C GLU A 55 -2.68 9.69 -9.58
N ALA A 56 -3.50 9.12 -8.69
CA ALA A 56 -3.18 7.91 -7.96
C ALA A 56 -2.88 6.73 -8.91
N LEU A 57 -3.67 6.57 -9.99
CA LEU A 57 -3.40 5.56 -11.02
C LEU A 57 -2.07 5.80 -11.74
N GLU A 58 -1.78 7.04 -12.12
CA GLU A 58 -0.54 7.39 -12.84
C GLU A 58 0.69 7.18 -11.97
N THR A 59 0.62 7.61 -10.70
CA THR A 59 1.73 7.46 -9.76
C THR A 59 1.96 5.99 -9.41
N THR A 60 0.88 5.22 -9.17
CA THR A 60 0.95 3.76 -8.91
C THR A 60 1.59 3.00 -10.07
N TYR A 61 1.37 3.42 -11.32
CA TYR A 61 2.05 2.83 -12.49
C TYR A 61 3.58 2.95 -12.41
N LYS A 62 4.09 4.02 -11.78
CA LYS A 62 5.52 4.36 -11.70
C LYS A 62 6.22 3.74 -10.48
N ILE A 63 5.48 3.11 -9.57
CA ILE A 63 6.03 2.54 -8.33
C ILE A 63 7.03 1.42 -8.65
N ASP A 64 8.20 1.52 -8.04
CA ASP A 64 9.27 0.53 -8.09
C ASP A 64 9.59 -0.10 -6.73
N THR A 65 9.10 0.50 -5.64
CA THR A 65 9.35 0.04 -4.27
C THR A 65 8.06 0.14 -3.46
N ILE A 66 7.72 -0.92 -2.72
CA ILE A 66 6.59 -0.92 -1.78
C ILE A 66 7.11 -1.19 -0.39
N VAL A 67 6.71 -0.37 0.54
CA VAL A 67 6.96 -0.53 1.98
C VAL A 67 5.67 -0.99 2.64
N PHE A 68 5.69 -2.16 3.24
CA PHE A 68 4.58 -2.68 4.03
C PHE A 68 4.83 -2.44 5.51
N ASP A 69 3.85 -1.90 6.23
CA ASP A 69 3.85 -2.08 7.67
C ASP A 69 3.72 -3.57 8.02
N LYS A 70 4.25 -3.98 9.16
CA LYS A 70 4.14 -5.37 9.59
C LYS A 70 2.77 -5.69 10.16
N THR A 71 2.39 -4.98 11.23
CA THR A 71 1.24 -5.30 12.08
C THR A 71 -0.07 -4.95 11.41
N GLY A 72 -1.03 -5.88 11.35
CA GLY A 72 -2.31 -5.66 10.67
C GLY A 72 -2.21 -5.66 9.14
N THR A 73 -1.02 -5.47 8.58
CA THR A 73 -0.76 -5.42 7.13
C THR A 73 -0.22 -6.76 6.62
N ILE A 74 1.03 -7.12 6.92
CA ILE A 74 1.61 -8.44 6.58
C ILE A 74 1.03 -9.52 7.49
N THR A 75 0.77 -9.17 8.75
CA THR A 75 0.22 -10.05 9.78
C THR A 75 -1.25 -9.72 10.06
N GLU A 76 -1.93 -10.59 10.81
CA GLU A 76 -3.36 -10.43 11.14
C GLU A 76 -3.66 -9.23 12.05
N GLY A 77 -2.64 -8.70 12.75
CA GLY A 77 -2.82 -7.64 13.75
C GLY A 77 -3.50 -8.13 15.02
N LYS A 78 -3.52 -9.44 15.25
CA LYS A 78 -4.12 -10.10 16.41
C LYS A 78 -3.08 -10.97 17.09
N PRO A 79 -2.10 -10.35 17.78
CA PRO A 79 -1.07 -11.10 18.47
C PRO A 79 -1.65 -12.04 19.53
N LYS A 80 -0.97 -13.15 19.77
CA LYS A 80 -1.32 -14.13 20.79
C LYS A 80 -0.09 -14.47 21.63
N VAL A 81 -0.29 -14.77 22.90
CA VAL A 81 0.78 -15.34 23.73
C VAL A 81 1.09 -16.75 23.23
N THR A 82 2.35 -17.02 22.95
CA THR A 82 2.79 -18.32 22.43
C THR A 82 3.65 -19.10 23.43
N ASP A 83 4.41 -18.41 24.28
CA ASP A 83 5.28 -19.02 25.27
C ASP A 83 5.35 -18.14 26.52
N ILE A 84 5.45 -18.79 27.67
CA ILE A 84 5.72 -18.15 28.94
C ILE A 84 6.90 -18.88 29.57
N ILE A 85 8.02 -18.20 29.73
CA ILE A 85 9.24 -18.75 30.31
C ILE A 85 9.45 -18.11 31.66
N CYS A 86 9.47 -18.93 32.71
CA CYS A 86 9.52 -18.49 34.10
C CYS A 86 10.92 -18.62 34.67
N ASN A 87 11.29 -17.69 35.57
CA ASN A 87 12.54 -17.69 36.31
C ASN A 87 12.27 -17.59 37.81
N GLY A 88 12.06 -18.75 38.45
CA GLY A 88 11.84 -18.85 39.90
C GLY A 88 10.44 -18.49 40.40
N ILE A 89 9.44 -18.37 39.50
CA ILE A 89 8.05 -18.04 39.80
C ILE A 89 7.13 -18.96 38.98
N LYS A 90 5.89 -19.16 39.39
CA LYS A 90 4.92 -19.96 38.63
C LYS A 90 4.38 -19.22 37.39
N GLU A 91 4.10 -19.99 36.33
CA GLU A 91 3.58 -19.44 35.05
C GLU A 91 2.31 -18.64 35.25
N GLU A 92 1.35 -19.15 36.00
CA GLU A 92 0.08 -18.44 36.29
C GLU A 92 0.32 -17.09 36.98
N GLU A 93 1.27 -17.03 37.93
CA GLU A 93 1.59 -15.78 38.64
C GLU A 93 2.26 -14.77 37.70
N VAL A 94 3.16 -15.21 36.81
CA VAL A 94 3.75 -14.37 35.77
C VAL A 94 2.65 -13.77 34.87
N LEU A 95 1.74 -14.63 34.38
CA LEU A 95 0.67 -14.21 33.49
C LEU A 95 -0.32 -13.27 34.17
N VAL A 96 -0.73 -13.58 35.41
CA VAL A 96 -1.64 -12.72 36.20
C VAL A 96 -1.06 -11.33 36.41
N LEU A 97 0.22 -11.25 36.83
CA LEU A 97 0.87 -9.97 37.10
C LEU A 97 1.07 -9.16 35.79
N ALA A 98 1.48 -9.84 34.72
CA ALA A 98 1.64 -9.18 33.40
C ALA A 98 0.29 -8.70 32.85
N ALA A 99 -0.73 -9.53 32.89
CA ALA A 99 -2.07 -9.17 32.42
C ALA A 99 -2.70 -8.06 33.26
N SER A 100 -2.52 -8.10 34.59
CA SER A 100 -2.98 -7.00 35.47
C SER A 100 -2.27 -5.69 35.17
N ALA A 101 -0.96 -5.75 34.84
CA ALA A 101 -0.16 -4.60 34.44
C ALA A 101 -0.63 -4.01 33.11
N GLU A 102 -0.92 -4.84 32.12
CA GLU A 102 -1.35 -4.42 30.79
C GLU A 102 -2.83 -4.05 30.66
N LYS A 103 -3.63 -4.28 31.69
CA LYS A 103 -5.06 -3.92 31.65
C LYS A 103 -5.33 -2.43 31.47
N GLY A 104 -4.34 -1.58 31.76
CA GLY A 104 -4.39 -0.15 31.51
C GLY A 104 -3.69 0.30 30.21
N SER A 105 -3.16 -0.65 29.44
CA SER A 105 -2.42 -0.39 28.20
C SER A 105 -3.30 -0.64 26.97
N GLU A 106 -3.19 0.26 25.97
CA GLU A 106 -3.85 0.11 24.66
C GLU A 106 -2.90 -0.55 23.63
N HIS A 107 -1.77 -1.13 24.09
CA HIS A 107 -0.80 -1.72 23.16
C HIS A 107 -1.24 -3.14 22.75
N PRO A 108 -1.22 -3.50 21.44
CA PRO A 108 -1.71 -4.80 20.95
C PRO A 108 -1.03 -6.03 21.62
N LEU A 109 0.24 -5.92 22.00
CA LEU A 109 0.94 -6.98 22.74
C LEU A 109 0.39 -7.14 24.15
N GLY A 110 0.05 -6.04 24.81
CA GLY A 110 -0.57 -6.04 26.13
C GLY A 110 -1.97 -6.66 26.09
N GLU A 111 -2.79 -6.27 25.11
CA GLU A 111 -4.12 -6.88 24.91
C GLU A 111 -4.03 -8.40 24.70
N ALA A 112 -2.99 -8.90 24.03
CA ALA A 112 -2.78 -10.33 23.84
C ALA A 112 -2.53 -11.05 25.18
N ILE A 113 -1.75 -10.42 26.08
CA ILE A 113 -1.47 -10.97 27.41
C ILE A 113 -2.73 -10.95 28.29
N VAL A 114 -3.51 -9.86 28.23
CA VAL A 114 -4.78 -9.75 28.95
C VAL A 114 -5.74 -10.83 28.48
N ARG A 115 -5.89 -11.01 27.18
CA ARG A 115 -6.80 -12.01 26.57
C ARG A 115 -6.39 -13.43 26.97
N GLU A 116 -5.11 -13.75 26.96
CA GLU A 116 -4.61 -15.08 27.40
C GLU A 116 -4.98 -15.37 28.87
N ALA A 117 -4.88 -14.35 29.74
CA ALA A 117 -5.26 -14.51 31.14
C ALA A 117 -6.78 -14.67 31.32
N GLU A 118 -7.59 -13.96 30.51
CA GLU A 118 -9.06 -14.11 30.48
C GLU A 118 -9.47 -15.50 29.98
N ASP A 119 -8.85 -16.00 28.92
CA ASP A 119 -9.10 -17.33 28.35
C ASP A 119 -8.79 -18.43 29.37
N ARG A 120 -7.78 -18.21 30.23
CA ARG A 120 -7.44 -19.12 31.35
C ARG A 120 -8.29 -18.85 32.62
N SER A 121 -9.26 -17.91 32.56
CA SER A 121 -10.09 -17.56 33.69
C SER A 121 -9.32 -17.15 34.96
N LEU A 122 -8.22 -16.42 34.77
CA LEU A 122 -7.38 -15.93 35.86
C LEU A 122 -7.93 -14.60 36.42
N GLU A 123 -7.91 -14.42 37.74
CA GLU A 123 -8.34 -13.21 38.41
C GLU A 123 -7.26 -12.12 38.34
N PHE A 124 -7.64 -10.92 37.85
CA PHE A 124 -6.75 -9.78 37.80
C PHE A 124 -6.56 -9.15 39.19
N LYS A 125 -5.35 -8.62 39.39
CA LYS A 125 -4.99 -7.92 40.64
C LYS A 125 -5.20 -6.42 40.48
N SER A 126 -5.38 -5.73 41.62
CA SER A 126 -5.56 -4.27 41.63
C SER A 126 -4.27 -3.54 41.32
N LEU A 127 -4.34 -2.62 40.37
CA LEU A 127 -3.25 -1.74 39.97
C LEU A 127 -3.22 -0.50 40.87
N GLU A 128 -2.07 -0.17 41.45
CA GLU A 128 -1.86 0.98 42.33
C GLU A 128 -1.23 2.15 41.60
N HIS A 129 -0.24 1.88 40.77
CA HIS A 129 0.46 2.87 39.96
C HIS A 129 0.69 2.33 38.54
N PHE A 130 0.59 3.22 37.54
CA PHE A 130 0.84 2.89 36.13
C PHE A 130 1.64 4.01 35.47
N LYS A 131 2.73 3.65 34.77
CA LYS A 131 3.52 4.55 33.96
C LYS A 131 3.92 3.85 32.66
N ALA A 132 3.46 4.39 31.54
CA ALA A 132 3.93 3.95 30.23
C ALA A 132 5.32 4.55 29.94
N VAL A 133 6.24 3.72 29.42
CA VAL A 133 7.55 4.13 28.89
C VAL A 133 7.53 3.93 27.38
N PRO A 134 7.31 5.02 26.60
CA PRO A 134 7.11 4.91 25.16
C PRO A 134 8.24 4.15 24.46
N GLY A 135 7.87 3.16 23.63
CA GLY A 135 8.81 2.33 22.89
C GLY A 135 9.60 1.29 23.73
N HIS A 136 9.39 1.21 25.06
CA HIS A 136 10.14 0.33 25.96
C HIS A 136 9.25 -0.65 26.72
N GLY A 137 8.07 -0.21 27.20
CA GLY A 137 7.14 -1.01 27.98
C GLY A 137 6.42 -0.20 29.05
N ILE A 138 6.13 -0.81 30.20
CA ILE A 138 5.39 -0.21 31.31
C ILE A 138 6.09 -0.48 32.66
N GLU A 139 5.92 0.47 33.59
CA GLU A 139 6.32 0.39 35.00
C GLU A 139 5.05 0.47 35.84
N VAL A 140 4.79 -0.52 36.69
CA VAL A 140 3.56 -0.58 37.50
C VAL A 140 3.83 -1.08 38.91
N THR A 141 2.93 -0.70 39.83
CA THR A 141 2.91 -1.27 41.18
C THR A 141 1.61 -2.04 41.42
N ILE A 142 1.71 -3.31 41.78
CA ILE A 142 0.58 -4.21 42.00
C ILE A 142 0.76 -4.88 43.36
N GLU A 143 -0.16 -4.68 44.31
CA GLU A 143 -0.10 -5.25 45.68
C GLU A 143 1.25 -4.96 46.35
N GLY A 144 1.78 -3.72 46.21
CA GLY A 144 3.06 -3.31 46.80
C GLY A 144 4.29 -3.94 46.12
N LYS A 145 4.15 -4.63 45.00
CA LYS A 145 5.26 -5.15 44.18
C LYS A 145 5.49 -4.23 42.98
N ASP A 146 6.73 -3.82 42.79
CA ASP A 146 7.13 -3.05 41.61
C ASP A 146 7.37 -4.03 40.46
N ILE A 147 6.70 -3.79 39.32
CA ILE A 147 6.72 -4.63 38.13
C ILE A 147 7.16 -3.80 36.94
N LEU A 148 8.17 -4.32 36.21
CA LEU A 148 8.57 -3.81 34.90
C LEU A 148 8.19 -4.87 33.88
N LEU A 149 7.46 -4.45 32.85
CA LEU A 149 7.08 -5.30 31.72
C LEU A 149 7.42 -4.60 30.41
N GLY A 150 8.27 -5.21 29.60
CA GLY A 150 8.67 -4.59 28.34
C GLY A 150 9.85 -5.25 27.64
N ASN A 151 10.49 -4.49 26.75
CA ASN A 151 11.60 -4.97 25.95
C ASN A 151 12.94 -5.01 26.73
N LYS A 152 13.98 -5.53 26.08
CA LYS A 152 15.34 -5.61 26.62
C LYS A 152 15.88 -4.25 27.08
N LYS A 153 15.56 -3.15 26.35
CA LYS A 153 16.05 -1.80 26.68
C LYS A 153 15.52 -1.33 28.03
N LEU A 154 14.21 -1.54 28.29
CA LEU A 154 13.61 -1.21 29.60
C LEU A 154 14.32 -1.91 30.75
N MET A 155 14.66 -3.20 30.58
CA MET A 155 15.37 -3.98 31.63
C MET A 155 16.77 -3.41 31.89
N ILE A 156 17.53 -3.09 30.84
CA ILE A 156 18.90 -2.57 30.96
C ILE A 156 18.90 -1.19 31.62
N GLU A 157 18.00 -0.29 31.24
CA GLU A 157 17.88 1.04 31.82
C GLU A 157 17.54 1.02 33.33
N ASN A 158 16.80 0.01 33.74
CA ASN A 158 16.48 -0.23 35.15
C ASN A 158 17.50 -1.17 35.88
N ASN A 159 18.66 -1.42 35.27
CA ASN A 159 19.73 -2.27 35.84
C ASN A 159 19.28 -3.70 36.16
N ILE A 160 18.32 -4.27 35.45
CA ILE A 160 17.89 -5.66 35.59
C ILE A 160 18.84 -6.57 34.82
N ASN A 161 19.43 -7.52 35.49
CA ASN A 161 20.26 -8.54 34.83
C ASN A 161 19.39 -9.56 34.07
N ILE A 162 19.56 -9.61 32.74
CA ILE A 162 18.79 -10.46 31.82
C ILE A 162 19.54 -11.71 31.35
N GLU A 163 20.80 -11.94 31.79
CA GLU A 163 21.66 -13.01 31.28
C GLU A 163 21.00 -14.38 31.37
N SER A 164 20.29 -14.67 32.48
CA SER A 164 19.65 -15.97 32.71
C SER A 164 18.61 -16.37 31.66
N LEU A 165 17.98 -15.40 30.99
CA LEU A 165 16.95 -15.64 29.94
C LEU A 165 17.34 -15.10 28.57
N HIS A 166 18.56 -14.60 28.39
CA HIS A 166 19.02 -14.01 27.13
C HIS A 166 18.96 -15.02 25.98
N VAL A 167 19.43 -16.25 26.18
CA VAL A 167 19.45 -17.34 25.19
C VAL A 167 18.02 -17.67 24.73
N GLU A 168 17.09 -17.76 25.68
CA GLU A 168 15.69 -18.05 25.37
C GLU A 168 15.00 -16.88 24.63
N SER A 169 15.27 -15.64 25.06
CA SER A 169 14.79 -14.48 24.37
C SER A 169 15.27 -14.43 22.89
N ASP A 170 16.55 -14.72 22.66
CA ASP A 170 17.14 -14.78 21.34
C ASP A 170 16.54 -15.89 20.47
N ARG A 171 16.28 -17.06 21.07
CA ARG A 171 15.58 -18.17 20.40
C ARG A 171 14.17 -17.75 19.97
N LEU A 172 13.38 -17.20 20.88
CA LEU A 172 12.02 -16.74 20.62
C LEU A 172 12.00 -15.67 19.51
N ALA A 173 12.92 -14.69 19.57
CA ALA A 173 13.03 -13.67 18.54
C ALA A 173 13.39 -14.27 17.15
N THR A 174 14.27 -15.27 17.11
CA THR A 174 14.64 -15.98 15.87
C THR A 174 13.47 -16.78 15.29
N GLU A 175 12.52 -17.19 16.14
CA GLU A 175 11.25 -17.83 15.73
C GLU A 175 10.18 -16.80 15.26
N GLY A 176 10.51 -15.52 15.19
CA GLY A 176 9.59 -14.46 14.78
C GLY A 176 8.62 -13.99 15.87
N LYS A 177 8.88 -14.35 17.13
CA LYS A 177 8.09 -13.97 18.30
C LYS A 177 8.68 -12.71 18.94
N THR A 178 7.86 -11.91 19.59
CA THR A 178 8.28 -10.72 20.34
C THR A 178 8.40 -11.08 21.82
N PRO A 179 9.63 -11.21 22.37
CA PRO A 179 9.83 -11.51 23.79
C PRO A 179 9.65 -10.24 24.63
N MET A 180 8.73 -10.29 25.58
CA MET A 180 8.52 -9.28 26.60
C MET A 180 9.04 -9.79 27.93
N TYR A 181 10.00 -9.05 28.51
CA TYR A 181 10.57 -9.41 29.83
C TYR A 181 9.65 -8.87 30.92
N ILE A 182 9.53 -9.66 31.99
CA ILE A 182 8.88 -9.24 33.23
C ILE A 182 9.89 -9.32 34.39
N ALA A 183 10.03 -8.21 35.11
CA ALA A 183 10.81 -8.16 36.35
C ALA A 183 9.91 -7.74 37.51
N ILE A 184 10.08 -8.37 38.68
CA ILE A 184 9.33 -8.13 39.92
C ILE A 184 10.32 -7.74 40.99
N ASN A 185 10.13 -6.58 41.66
CA ASN A 185 11.01 -6.07 42.69
C ASN A 185 12.50 -6.11 42.26
N ASN A 186 12.79 -5.59 41.09
CA ASN A 186 14.12 -5.53 40.47
C ASN A 186 14.78 -6.89 40.18
N LYS A 187 13.99 -7.99 40.12
CA LYS A 187 14.48 -9.30 39.74
C LYS A 187 13.78 -9.79 38.49
N LEU A 188 14.56 -10.25 37.50
CA LEU A 188 14.02 -10.89 36.32
C LEU A 188 13.21 -12.13 36.68
N SER A 189 11.93 -12.13 36.37
CA SER A 189 10.98 -13.17 36.75
C SER A 189 10.51 -14.04 35.60
N GLY A 190 10.61 -13.54 34.36
CA GLY A 190 10.26 -14.34 33.17
C GLY A 190 10.27 -13.57 31.85
N ILE A 191 9.85 -14.28 30.81
CA ILE A 191 9.58 -13.76 29.48
C ILE A 191 8.21 -14.25 29.04
N ILE A 192 7.39 -13.35 28.50
CA ILE A 192 6.17 -13.68 27.77
C ILE A 192 6.43 -13.41 26.31
N ALA A 193 6.32 -14.43 25.46
CA ALA A 193 6.46 -14.28 24.03
C ALA A 193 5.10 -14.12 23.39
N VAL A 194 4.99 -13.09 22.56
CA VAL A 194 3.78 -12.79 21.79
C VAL A 194 4.13 -12.84 20.32
N ALA A 195 3.31 -13.51 19.52
CA ALA A 195 3.47 -13.56 18.07
C ALA A 195 2.20 -13.13 17.36
N ASP A 196 2.39 -12.40 16.27
CA ASP A 196 1.34 -12.05 15.34
C ASP A 196 1.46 -12.92 14.09
N THR A 197 0.36 -13.54 13.70
CA THR A 197 0.34 -14.52 12.62
C THR A 197 0.41 -13.85 11.27
N VAL A 198 1.30 -14.31 10.39
CA VAL A 198 1.37 -13.87 9.00
C VAL A 198 0.08 -14.25 8.26
N LYS A 199 -0.54 -13.33 7.53
CA LYS A 199 -1.72 -13.60 6.71
C LYS A 199 -1.41 -14.62 5.62
N GLU A 200 -2.36 -15.50 5.34
CA GLU A 200 -2.21 -16.64 4.41
C GLU A 200 -1.68 -16.23 3.03
N ASN A 201 -2.17 -15.11 2.50
CA ASN A 201 -1.82 -14.65 1.16
C ASN A 201 -0.59 -13.73 1.08
N SER A 202 0.01 -13.33 2.22
CA SER A 202 1.11 -12.36 2.25
C SER A 202 2.30 -12.81 1.42
N LYS A 203 2.76 -14.04 1.61
CA LYS A 203 3.89 -14.60 0.87
C LYS A 203 3.64 -14.61 -0.63
N ALA A 204 2.48 -15.11 -1.08
CA ALA A 204 2.13 -15.19 -2.49
C ALA A 204 2.06 -13.78 -3.14
N ALA A 205 1.47 -12.80 -2.44
CA ALA A 205 1.41 -11.43 -2.91
C ALA A 205 2.80 -10.79 -3.07
N ILE A 206 3.68 -10.99 -2.09
CA ILE A 206 5.06 -10.49 -2.13
C ILE A 206 5.86 -11.11 -3.29
N GLU A 207 5.72 -12.43 -3.50
CA GLU A 207 6.36 -13.11 -4.64
C GLU A 207 5.86 -12.56 -5.98
N GLU A 208 4.57 -12.25 -6.09
CA GLU A 208 3.98 -11.70 -7.32
C GLU A 208 4.46 -10.26 -7.58
N LEU A 209 4.57 -9.42 -6.55
CA LEU A 209 5.14 -8.07 -6.67
C LEU A 209 6.60 -8.12 -7.16
N LYS A 210 7.40 -9.02 -6.60
CA LYS A 210 8.79 -9.24 -7.06
C LYS A 210 8.87 -9.68 -8.53
N LYS A 211 7.98 -10.56 -8.99
CA LYS A 211 7.87 -10.94 -10.40
C LYS A 211 7.51 -9.77 -11.32
N MET A 212 6.86 -8.74 -10.77
CA MET A 212 6.55 -7.49 -11.48
C MET A 212 7.69 -6.47 -11.45
N ASN A 213 8.88 -6.85 -10.96
CA ASN A 213 10.07 -6.01 -10.75
C ASN A 213 9.81 -4.86 -9.76
N VAL A 214 9.02 -5.10 -8.72
CA VAL A 214 8.79 -4.17 -7.62
C VAL A 214 9.59 -4.65 -6.41
N ASN A 215 10.41 -3.77 -5.84
CA ASN A 215 11.12 -4.04 -4.60
C ASN A 215 10.14 -4.02 -3.44
N VAL A 216 10.32 -4.95 -2.50
CA VAL A 216 9.44 -5.03 -1.33
C VAL A 216 10.26 -4.83 -0.07
N ALA A 217 9.82 -3.89 0.77
CA ALA A 217 10.38 -3.60 2.07
C ALA A 217 9.32 -3.81 3.16
N MET A 218 9.76 -4.16 4.36
CA MET A 218 8.93 -4.19 5.56
C MET A 218 9.42 -3.15 6.56
N ILE A 219 8.50 -2.42 7.19
CA ILE A 219 8.78 -1.47 8.27
C ILE A 219 8.05 -1.91 9.55
N THR A 220 8.73 -1.83 10.69
CA THR A 220 8.17 -2.24 11.98
C THR A 220 8.91 -1.63 13.15
N GLY A 221 8.22 -1.46 14.28
CA GLY A 221 8.83 -1.12 15.58
C GLY A 221 9.48 -2.31 16.30
N ASP A 222 9.30 -3.53 15.80
CA ASP A 222 9.88 -4.73 16.41
C ASP A 222 11.41 -4.71 16.40
N ASN A 223 12.01 -5.51 17.29
CA ASN A 223 13.45 -5.74 17.27
C ASN A 223 13.89 -6.40 15.95
N LYS A 224 15.14 -6.14 15.58
CA LYS A 224 15.70 -6.56 14.29
C LYS A 224 15.58 -8.07 14.04
N LYS A 225 15.83 -8.92 15.06
CA LYS A 225 15.80 -10.40 14.92
C LYS A 225 14.37 -10.88 14.57
N THR A 226 13.37 -10.42 15.31
CA THR A 226 11.95 -10.75 15.04
C THR A 226 11.53 -10.28 13.66
N ALA A 227 11.90 -9.04 13.30
CA ALA A 227 11.58 -8.48 12.00
C ALA A 227 12.21 -9.27 10.84
N GLU A 228 13.51 -9.62 10.94
CA GLU A 228 14.21 -10.42 9.93
C GLU A 228 13.61 -11.84 9.79
N ALA A 229 13.20 -12.46 10.91
CA ALA A 229 12.54 -13.77 10.87
C ALA A 229 11.22 -13.75 10.10
N ILE A 230 10.37 -12.75 10.37
CA ILE A 230 9.09 -12.58 9.67
C ILE A 230 9.34 -12.24 8.19
N ALA A 231 10.22 -11.29 7.90
CA ALA A 231 10.56 -10.90 6.52
C ALA A 231 11.04 -12.10 5.70
N LYS A 232 11.93 -12.93 6.28
CA LYS A 232 12.42 -14.16 5.65
C LYS A 232 11.30 -15.16 5.37
N SER A 233 10.34 -15.29 6.27
CA SER A 233 9.21 -16.24 6.11
C SER A 233 8.31 -15.88 4.93
N VAL A 234 8.16 -14.57 4.64
CA VAL A 234 7.35 -14.06 3.53
C VAL A 234 8.18 -13.69 2.30
N GLY A 235 9.51 -13.77 2.39
CA GLY A 235 10.41 -13.52 1.27
C GLY A 235 10.73 -12.04 1.03
N ILE A 236 10.72 -11.19 2.04
CA ILE A 236 11.13 -9.78 1.99
C ILE A 236 12.63 -9.65 2.28
N ASP A 237 13.36 -8.85 1.47
CA ASP A 237 14.80 -8.67 1.61
C ASP A 237 15.19 -7.38 2.33
N ILE A 238 14.34 -6.35 2.28
CA ILE A 238 14.61 -5.04 2.88
C ILE A 238 13.78 -4.91 4.16
N VAL A 239 14.46 -4.79 5.30
CA VAL A 239 13.82 -4.70 6.63
C VAL A 239 14.24 -3.42 7.32
N LEU A 240 13.25 -2.60 7.66
CA LEU A 240 13.38 -1.38 8.45
C LEU A 240 12.80 -1.69 9.86
N ALA A 241 13.64 -2.18 10.74
CA ALA A 241 13.28 -2.58 12.09
C ALA A 241 13.58 -1.49 13.13
N GLU A 242 12.98 -1.58 14.31
CA GLU A 242 13.16 -0.66 15.44
C GLU A 242 12.79 0.80 15.10
N VAL A 243 11.84 0.98 14.17
CA VAL A 243 11.38 2.29 13.70
C VAL A 243 10.22 2.76 14.57
N LEU A 244 10.38 3.91 15.21
CA LEU A 244 9.29 4.53 15.97
C LEU A 244 8.17 5.02 15.02
N PRO A 245 6.92 5.10 15.49
CA PRO A 245 5.80 5.55 14.67
C PRO A 245 6.07 6.91 13.99
N GLU A 246 6.64 7.87 14.71
CA GLU A 246 7.00 9.20 14.23
C GLU A 246 8.11 9.19 13.17
N ASP A 247 8.96 8.16 13.13
CA ASP A 247 10.07 8.04 12.20
C ASP A 247 9.71 7.28 10.92
N LYS A 248 8.56 6.62 10.85
CA LYS A 248 8.14 5.86 9.65
C LYS A 248 8.15 6.71 8.38
N ALA A 249 7.65 7.96 8.46
CA ALA A 249 7.66 8.90 7.36
C ALA A 249 9.10 9.26 6.91
N ASN A 250 10.03 9.38 7.85
CA ASN A 250 11.44 9.67 7.57
C ASN A 250 12.11 8.50 6.82
N GLU A 251 11.79 7.25 7.17
CA GLU A 251 12.31 6.07 6.47
C GLU A 251 11.78 6.01 5.02
N VAL A 252 10.50 6.28 4.80
CA VAL A 252 9.92 6.41 3.45
C VAL A 252 10.66 7.51 2.67
N LYS A 253 10.87 8.68 3.26
CA LYS A 253 11.59 9.80 2.65
C LYS A 253 13.04 9.45 2.29
N LYS A 254 13.74 8.65 3.10
CA LYS A 254 15.10 8.17 2.79
C LYS A 254 15.11 7.29 1.54
N LEU A 255 14.10 6.40 1.38
CA LEU A 255 13.98 5.58 0.18
C LEU A 255 13.70 6.44 -1.07
N GLN A 256 12.82 7.45 -0.96
CA GLN A 256 12.56 8.41 -2.03
C GLN A 256 13.82 9.20 -2.42
N GLY A 257 14.67 9.56 -1.43
CA GLY A 257 15.97 10.21 -1.65
C GLY A 257 16.96 9.38 -2.45
N GLN A 258 16.74 8.05 -2.58
CA GLN A 258 17.49 7.15 -3.45
C GLN A 258 16.93 7.09 -4.89
N ASN A 259 16.12 8.08 -5.27
CA ASN A 259 15.43 8.15 -6.56
C ASN A 259 14.44 6.98 -6.81
N ARG A 260 13.85 6.44 -5.75
CA ARG A 260 12.83 5.40 -5.81
C ARG A 260 11.43 6.02 -5.79
N LYS A 261 10.50 5.38 -6.48
CA LYS A 261 9.08 5.68 -6.41
C LYS A 261 8.42 4.73 -5.42
N VAL A 262 8.06 5.27 -4.25
CA VAL A 262 7.68 4.49 -3.07
C VAL A 262 6.18 4.50 -2.86
N ALA A 263 5.58 3.31 -2.73
CA ALA A 263 4.26 3.14 -2.13
C ALA A 263 4.41 2.71 -0.66
N MET A 264 3.59 3.27 0.22
CA MET A 264 3.46 2.82 1.61
C MET A 264 2.12 2.11 1.79
N VAL A 265 2.12 0.95 2.42
CA VAL A 265 0.92 0.17 2.75
C VAL A 265 0.83 0.01 4.26
N GLY A 266 -0.29 0.46 4.84
CA GLY A 266 -0.52 0.40 6.29
C GLY A 266 -2.00 0.42 6.64
N ASP A 267 -2.33 0.19 7.92
CA ASP A 267 -3.71 0.11 8.43
C ASP A 267 -4.00 1.06 9.60
N GLY A 268 -2.97 1.58 10.27
CA GLY A 268 -3.08 2.30 11.52
C GLY A 268 -2.95 3.82 11.45
N ILE A 269 -3.34 4.49 12.53
CA ILE A 269 -3.12 5.94 12.74
C ILE A 269 -1.62 6.25 12.67
N ASN A 270 -0.78 5.36 13.18
CA ASN A 270 0.67 5.49 13.21
C ASN A 270 1.31 5.48 11.82
N ASP A 271 0.59 5.01 10.80
CA ASP A 271 1.06 4.95 9.43
C ASP A 271 0.64 6.18 8.61
N ALA A 272 -0.35 6.95 9.05
CA ALA A 272 -0.89 8.09 8.32
C ALA A 272 0.20 9.08 7.84
N PRO A 273 1.18 9.50 8.67
CA PRO A 273 2.28 10.35 8.20
C PRO A 273 3.12 9.69 7.10
N ALA A 274 3.34 8.38 7.17
CA ALA A 274 4.11 7.64 6.17
C ALA A 274 3.31 7.41 4.87
N LEU A 275 1.99 7.19 4.97
CA LEU A 275 1.08 7.12 3.83
C LEU A 275 1.07 8.43 3.04
N VAL A 276 0.98 9.57 3.73
CA VAL A 276 1.03 10.91 3.11
C VAL A 276 2.41 11.22 2.52
N GLN A 277 3.50 10.78 3.18
CA GLN A 277 4.87 11.02 2.70
C GLN A 277 5.20 10.22 1.44
N ALA A 278 4.65 9.03 1.28
CA ALA A 278 4.91 8.18 0.12
C ALA A 278 4.44 8.82 -1.20
N ASP A 279 4.97 8.35 -2.35
CA ASP A 279 4.43 8.76 -3.65
C ASP A 279 3.01 8.22 -3.85
N VAL A 280 2.67 7.09 -3.22
CA VAL A 280 1.32 6.53 -3.15
C VAL A 280 1.09 5.93 -1.76
N GLY A 281 0.09 6.41 -1.06
CA GLY A 281 -0.42 5.82 0.17
C GLY A 281 -1.50 4.78 -0.14
N ILE A 282 -1.40 3.59 0.43
CA ILE A 282 -2.37 2.49 0.29
C ILE A 282 -2.85 2.08 1.68
N ALA A 283 -4.09 2.36 2.01
CA ALA A 283 -4.71 1.92 3.27
C ALA A 283 -5.42 0.58 3.11
N ILE A 284 -5.30 -0.28 4.12
CA ILE A 284 -6.05 -1.53 4.18
C ILE A 284 -7.41 -1.28 4.84
N GLY A 285 -8.48 -1.90 4.32
CA GLY A 285 -9.87 -1.61 4.63
C GLY A 285 -10.32 -1.83 6.09
N SER A 286 -9.52 -2.54 6.90
CA SER A 286 -9.68 -2.58 8.36
C SER A 286 -9.01 -1.40 9.06
N GLY A 287 -8.37 -0.51 8.30
CA GLY A 287 -7.64 0.65 8.82
C GLY A 287 -8.55 1.70 9.46
N THR A 288 -7.93 2.57 10.24
CA THR A 288 -8.60 3.70 10.87
C THR A 288 -9.07 4.72 9.84
N ASP A 289 -10.11 5.50 10.17
CA ASP A 289 -10.61 6.57 9.30
C ASP A 289 -9.49 7.53 8.88
N VAL A 290 -8.54 7.82 9.77
CA VAL A 290 -7.39 8.68 9.50
C VAL A 290 -6.46 8.07 8.43
N ALA A 291 -6.19 6.76 8.49
CA ALA A 291 -5.38 6.07 7.48
C ALA A 291 -6.11 6.05 6.13
N ILE A 292 -7.43 5.78 6.14
CA ILE A 292 -8.26 5.79 4.93
C ILE A 292 -8.29 7.18 4.28
N GLU A 293 -8.40 8.25 5.08
CA GLU A 293 -8.40 9.62 4.57
C GLU A 293 -7.04 10.02 3.98
N SER A 294 -5.96 9.57 4.60
CA SER A 294 -4.57 9.87 4.19
C SER A 294 -4.08 9.12 2.96
N ALA A 295 -4.75 8.03 2.56
CA ALA A 295 -4.31 7.18 1.47
C ALA A 295 -4.88 7.62 0.11
N ASP A 296 -4.14 7.33 -0.97
CA ASP A 296 -4.57 7.50 -2.38
C ASP A 296 -5.41 6.31 -2.87
N ILE A 297 -5.14 5.15 -2.30
CA ILE A 297 -5.83 3.88 -2.61
C ILE A 297 -6.29 3.25 -1.30
N VAL A 298 -7.54 2.79 -1.27
CA VAL A 298 -8.09 2.06 -0.13
C VAL A 298 -8.49 0.65 -0.58
N LEU A 299 -7.97 -0.35 0.12
CA LEU A 299 -8.30 -1.75 -0.11
C LEU A 299 -9.44 -2.15 0.82
N MET A 300 -10.56 -2.57 0.28
CA MET A 300 -11.74 -2.93 1.08
C MET A 300 -11.56 -4.22 1.90
N LYS A 301 -10.63 -5.05 1.47
CA LYS A 301 -10.27 -6.30 2.17
C LYS A 301 -8.88 -6.16 2.77
N SER A 302 -8.66 -6.90 3.85
CA SER A 302 -7.34 -6.95 4.50
C SER A 302 -6.44 -8.02 3.85
N ASP A 303 -6.35 -8.02 2.50
CA ASP A 303 -5.58 -9.00 1.73
C ASP A 303 -4.52 -8.28 0.87
N LEU A 304 -3.26 -8.68 1.00
CA LEU A 304 -2.16 -8.10 0.22
C LEU A 304 -2.27 -8.39 -1.29
N LYS A 305 -3.04 -9.38 -1.72
CA LYS A 305 -3.34 -9.60 -3.14
C LYS A 305 -4.04 -8.41 -3.79
N ASP A 306 -4.79 -7.63 -3.01
CA ASP A 306 -5.45 -6.44 -3.52
C ASP A 306 -4.44 -5.32 -3.84
N VAL A 307 -3.26 -5.29 -3.18
CA VAL A 307 -2.14 -4.41 -3.56
C VAL A 307 -1.61 -4.79 -4.95
N VAL A 308 -1.44 -6.09 -5.20
CA VAL A 308 -1.04 -6.60 -6.52
C VAL A 308 -2.06 -6.20 -7.58
N THR A 309 -3.34 -6.35 -7.27
CA THR A 309 -4.46 -5.96 -8.15
C THR A 309 -4.43 -4.46 -8.43
N ALA A 310 -4.19 -3.60 -7.44
CA ALA A 310 -4.06 -2.15 -7.62
C ALA A 310 -2.96 -1.79 -8.62
N ILE A 311 -1.78 -2.40 -8.48
CA ILE A 311 -0.64 -2.14 -9.39
C ILE A 311 -0.91 -2.66 -10.79
N ARG A 312 -1.47 -3.87 -10.93
CA ARG A 312 -1.82 -4.46 -12.23
C ARG A 312 -2.87 -3.60 -12.95
N LEU A 313 -3.89 -3.18 -12.23
CA LEU A 313 -4.96 -2.35 -12.77
C LEU A 313 -4.44 -0.99 -13.21
N SER A 314 -3.57 -0.37 -12.42
CA SER A 314 -2.91 0.88 -12.78
C SER A 314 -2.10 0.72 -14.08
N LYS A 315 -1.25 -0.33 -14.16
CA LYS A 315 -0.48 -0.64 -15.38
C LYS A 315 -1.38 -0.87 -16.59
N ALA A 316 -2.49 -1.59 -16.43
CA ALA A 316 -3.45 -1.84 -17.50
C ALA A 316 -4.15 -0.55 -17.95
N THR A 317 -4.56 0.31 -17.00
CA THR A 317 -5.25 1.57 -17.29
C THR A 317 -4.33 2.55 -18.04
N ILE A 318 -3.09 2.73 -17.56
CA ILE A 318 -2.12 3.61 -18.22
C ILE A 318 -1.74 3.09 -19.61
N LYS A 319 -1.61 1.77 -19.78
CA LYS A 319 -1.41 1.17 -21.11
C LYS A 319 -2.58 1.48 -22.03
N ASN A 320 -3.80 1.35 -21.54
CA ASN A 320 -5.02 1.65 -22.31
C ASN A 320 -5.09 3.13 -22.71
N ILE A 321 -4.72 4.05 -21.79
CA ILE A 321 -4.63 5.49 -22.10
C ILE A 321 -3.62 5.73 -23.24
N LYS A 322 -2.43 5.13 -23.18
CA LYS A 322 -1.41 5.25 -24.23
C LYS A 322 -1.91 4.74 -25.59
N GLU A 323 -2.62 3.60 -25.61
CA GLU A 323 -3.25 3.05 -26.80
C GLU A 323 -4.33 3.99 -27.35
N ASN A 324 -5.17 4.55 -26.48
CA ASN A 324 -6.19 5.53 -26.86
C ASN A 324 -5.58 6.78 -27.50
N LEU A 325 -4.52 7.32 -26.89
CA LEU A 325 -3.80 8.48 -27.42
C LEU A 325 -3.15 8.16 -28.77
N PHE A 326 -2.55 6.98 -28.93
CA PHE A 326 -1.99 6.55 -30.19
C PHE A 326 -3.03 6.54 -31.32
N TRP A 327 -4.21 5.97 -31.08
CA TRP A 327 -5.28 5.96 -32.06
C TRP A 327 -5.86 7.37 -32.31
N ALA A 328 -6.08 8.14 -31.25
CA ALA A 328 -6.59 9.51 -31.39
C ALA A 328 -5.69 10.40 -32.28
N PHE A 329 -4.37 10.33 -32.08
CA PHE A 329 -3.42 11.06 -32.91
C PHE A 329 -3.22 10.42 -34.29
N GLY A 330 -3.25 9.10 -34.39
CA GLY A 330 -3.04 8.37 -35.64
C GLY A 330 -4.02 8.76 -36.72
N TYR A 331 -5.31 8.92 -36.40
CA TYR A 331 -6.32 9.40 -37.35
C TYR A 331 -6.01 10.81 -37.88
N ASN A 332 -5.55 11.71 -37.01
CA ASN A 332 -5.21 13.08 -37.42
C ASN A 332 -3.93 13.10 -38.26
N VAL A 333 -2.86 12.42 -37.82
CA VAL A 333 -1.56 12.41 -38.51
C VAL A 333 -1.67 11.81 -39.92
N LEU A 334 -2.47 10.77 -40.11
CA LEU A 334 -2.69 10.16 -41.41
C LEU A 334 -3.73 10.92 -42.22
N GLY A 335 -4.76 11.49 -41.60
CA GLY A 335 -5.87 12.13 -42.25
C GLY A 335 -5.54 13.53 -42.76
N ILE A 336 -4.73 14.33 -42.06
CA ILE A 336 -4.40 15.71 -42.45
C ILE A 336 -3.71 15.76 -43.82
N PRO A 337 -2.64 14.97 -44.12
CA PRO A 337 -2.04 14.96 -45.45
C PRO A 337 -3.02 14.57 -46.56
N VAL A 338 -3.91 13.61 -46.28
CA VAL A 338 -4.96 13.20 -47.24
C VAL A 338 -5.93 14.35 -47.48
N ALA A 339 -6.37 15.03 -46.43
CA ALA A 339 -7.26 16.19 -46.52
C ALA A 339 -6.61 17.39 -47.26
N MET A 340 -5.30 17.55 -47.10
CA MET A 340 -4.53 18.56 -47.83
C MET A 340 -4.41 18.29 -49.35
N GLY A 341 -4.88 17.11 -49.78
CA GLY A 341 -4.87 16.77 -51.21
C GLY A 341 -3.63 16.03 -51.68
N VAL A 342 -2.81 15.45 -50.80
CA VAL A 342 -1.62 14.68 -51.19
C VAL A 342 -1.99 13.57 -52.18
N LEU A 343 -3.10 12.85 -51.99
CA LEU A 343 -3.55 11.84 -52.95
C LEU A 343 -3.94 12.43 -54.31
N HIS A 344 -4.43 13.67 -54.32
CA HIS A 344 -4.82 14.39 -55.57
C HIS A 344 -3.60 14.72 -56.42
N ILE A 345 -2.43 14.99 -55.83
CA ILE A 345 -1.16 15.20 -56.56
C ILE A 345 -0.79 13.97 -57.38
N PHE A 346 -1.14 12.75 -56.88
CA PHE A 346 -0.93 11.49 -57.60
C PHE A 346 -2.12 11.01 -58.42
N GLY A 347 -3.11 11.89 -58.74
CA GLY A 347 -4.28 11.56 -59.53
C GLY A 347 -5.44 10.94 -58.76
N GLY A 348 -5.36 10.85 -57.42
CA GLY A 348 -6.45 10.38 -56.57
C GLY A 348 -7.54 11.42 -56.28
N PRO A 349 -8.65 11.02 -55.62
CA PRO A 349 -9.72 11.96 -55.27
C PRO A 349 -9.31 12.88 -54.10
N LEU A 350 -9.97 14.05 -54.02
CA LEU A 350 -9.95 14.88 -52.81
C LEU A 350 -10.76 14.22 -51.68
N LEU A 351 -10.35 14.41 -50.46
CA LEU A 351 -11.11 13.95 -49.29
C LEU A 351 -12.39 14.78 -49.16
N ASN A 352 -13.53 14.09 -49.23
CA ASN A 352 -14.83 14.72 -48.99
C ASN A 352 -14.97 15.07 -47.48
N PRO A 353 -15.40 16.30 -47.11
CA PRO A 353 -15.63 16.70 -45.73
C PRO A 353 -16.55 15.73 -44.94
N MET A 354 -17.54 15.10 -45.58
CA MET A 354 -18.40 14.10 -44.93
C MET A 354 -17.63 12.83 -44.55
N ILE A 355 -16.68 12.39 -45.41
CA ILE A 355 -15.79 11.25 -45.10
C ILE A 355 -14.83 11.61 -43.97
N ALA A 356 -14.34 12.86 -43.98
CA ALA A 356 -13.51 13.37 -42.88
C ALA A 356 -14.27 13.34 -41.54
N ALA A 357 -15.53 13.81 -41.54
CA ALA A 357 -16.38 13.76 -40.33
C ALA A 357 -16.69 12.33 -39.86
N ALA A 358 -16.96 11.42 -40.79
CA ALA A 358 -17.14 9.99 -40.47
C ALA A 358 -15.88 9.39 -39.85
N ALA A 359 -14.69 9.66 -40.40
CA ALA A 359 -13.40 9.18 -39.83
C ALA A 359 -13.20 9.70 -38.42
N MET A 360 -13.49 10.94 -38.09
CA MET A 360 -13.39 11.50 -36.76
C MET A 360 -14.40 10.87 -35.78
N SER A 361 -15.62 10.56 -36.24
CA SER A 361 -16.60 9.81 -35.44
C SER A 361 -16.09 8.39 -35.11
N PHE A 362 -15.54 7.70 -36.11
CA PHE A 362 -14.92 6.38 -35.87
C PHE A 362 -13.73 6.43 -34.93
N SER A 363 -12.91 7.48 -34.97
CA SER A 363 -11.82 7.70 -34.03
C SER A 363 -12.34 7.74 -32.58
N SER A 364 -13.39 8.51 -32.32
CA SER A 364 -14.00 8.61 -30.98
C SER A 364 -14.59 7.28 -30.52
N VAL A 365 -15.28 6.56 -31.40
CA VAL A 365 -15.84 5.22 -31.12
C VAL A 365 -14.71 4.23 -30.82
N SER A 366 -13.62 4.25 -31.58
CA SER A 366 -12.46 3.35 -31.36
C SER A 366 -11.84 3.53 -29.99
N VAL A 367 -11.65 4.78 -29.55
CA VAL A 367 -11.12 5.13 -28.22
C VAL A 367 -12.06 4.63 -27.12
N LEU A 368 -13.38 4.84 -27.27
CA LEU A 368 -14.37 4.38 -26.32
C LEU A 368 -14.37 2.84 -26.20
N LEU A 369 -14.39 2.13 -27.33
CA LEU A 369 -14.36 0.67 -27.36
C LEU A 369 -13.08 0.10 -26.75
N ASN A 370 -11.93 0.76 -26.98
CA ASN A 370 -10.67 0.36 -26.36
C ASN A 370 -10.69 0.56 -24.83
N ALA A 371 -11.22 1.70 -24.35
CA ALA A 371 -11.38 1.94 -22.92
C ALA A 371 -12.28 0.89 -22.26
N LEU A 372 -13.36 0.50 -22.91
CA LEU A 372 -14.28 -0.54 -22.41
C LEU A 372 -13.64 -1.95 -22.30
N ARG A 373 -12.50 -2.20 -22.95
CA ARG A 373 -11.74 -3.46 -22.77
C ARG A 373 -11.26 -3.64 -21.33
N LEU A 374 -11.05 -2.54 -20.59
CA LEU A 374 -10.68 -2.61 -19.17
C LEU A 374 -11.74 -3.30 -18.30
N LYS A 375 -13.01 -3.35 -18.72
CA LYS A 375 -14.05 -4.15 -18.03
C LYS A 375 -13.72 -5.64 -17.97
N LYS A 376 -12.87 -6.14 -18.88
CA LYS A 376 -12.44 -7.56 -18.93
C LYS A 376 -11.20 -7.82 -18.06
N PHE A 377 -10.70 -6.82 -17.33
CA PHE A 377 -9.60 -7.02 -16.39
C PHE A 377 -10.01 -8.04 -15.31
N LYS A 378 -9.09 -9.00 -15.03
CA LYS A 378 -9.25 -10.08 -14.05
C LYS A 378 -8.18 -9.99 -12.99
#